data_c3cde4dd9df28ee6b6f886e7b76b9cb5
#
_entry.id   c3cde4dd9df28ee6b6f886e7b76b9cb5
#
_cell.length_a   1.000
_cell.length_b   1.000
_cell.length_c   1.000
_cell.angle_alpha   90.00
_cell.angle_beta   90.00
_cell.angle_gamma   90.00
#
_symmetry.space_group_name_H-M   'P 1'
#
loop_
_entity.id
_entity.type
_entity.pdbx_description
1 polymer ?
#
loop_
_entity_poly.entity_id
_entity_poly.type
_entity_poly.pdbx_seq_one_letter_code
_entity_poly.pdbx_strand_id
1 'polypeptide(L)'
;VAQPIWISVPVPTNAEAGTYKATFSLKGKMGNQTFELKKEISVKVYPIVMPQPDLWVTNWFGTSPDKMKIFNGGKEVEPYSDVYWEMVQELADKMKECYSNVILLSPLEHIEFEEKDGTYTFDYSRFDKMIDIFHRAGVLKMLEGGHIAGRTGDWSSQFTPYVPRYENGKKKLVQYPMESEQAVNFYRQFIPSLAAHLKEAYPEVLYAQHIADEPTSDNIKSYVAIARFVKQQC
;
A
#
# COMPACT_ATOMS: atom_id res chain seq x y z
N VAL A 1 -5.67 -0.76 31.90
CA VAL A 1 -5.55 -0.57 30.45
C VAL A 1 -6.96 -0.51 29.88
N ALA A 2 -7.29 0.53 29.09
CA ALA A 2 -8.57 0.62 28.39
C ALA A 2 -8.50 -0.24 27.13
N GLN A 3 -9.51 -1.08 26.90
CA GLN A 3 -9.65 -1.90 25.69
C GLN A 3 -10.76 -1.31 24.84
N PRO A 4 -10.47 -0.68 23.70
CA PRO A 4 -11.50 -0.22 22.79
C PRO A 4 -12.17 -1.40 22.08
N ILE A 5 -13.47 -1.29 21.84
CA ILE A 5 -14.25 -2.26 21.07
C ILE A 5 -14.93 -1.49 19.95
N TRP A 6 -14.69 -1.92 18.71
CA TRP A 6 -15.33 -1.39 17.52
C TRP A 6 -16.58 -2.21 17.22
N ILE A 7 -17.70 -1.52 16.96
CA ILE A 7 -18.97 -2.15 16.58
C ILE A 7 -19.38 -1.59 15.23
N SER A 8 -19.51 -2.45 14.22
CA SER A 8 -20.03 -2.10 12.91
C SER A 8 -21.47 -2.58 12.77
N VAL A 9 -22.34 -1.71 12.28
CA VAL A 9 -23.73 -2.03 11.98
C VAL A 9 -23.94 -1.83 10.48
N PRO A 10 -23.92 -2.91 9.67
CA PRO A 10 -24.20 -2.80 8.25
C PRO A 10 -25.67 -2.45 8.02
N VAL A 11 -25.94 -1.44 7.20
CA VAL A 11 -27.28 -1.03 6.79
C VAL A 11 -27.49 -1.45 5.34
N PRO A 12 -28.38 -2.43 5.06
CA PRO A 12 -28.68 -2.84 3.68
C PRO A 12 -29.27 -1.70 2.87
N THR A 13 -29.04 -1.68 1.57
CA THR A 13 -29.55 -0.62 0.67
C THR A 13 -31.07 -0.58 0.59
N ASN A 14 -31.74 -1.68 0.93
CA ASN A 14 -33.21 -1.81 0.98
C ASN A 14 -33.78 -1.65 2.41
N ALA A 15 -32.97 -1.19 3.38
CA ALA A 15 -33.47 -0.94 4.72
C ALA A 15 -34.48 0.20 4.71
N GLU A 16 -35.62 0.02 5.39
CA GLU A 16 -36.63 1.08 5.55
C GLU A 16 -36.08 2.22 6.41
N ALA A 17 -36.46 3.44 6.07
CA ALA A 17 -36.11 4.60 6.88
C ALA A 17 -36.77 4.53 8.26
N GLY A 18 -36.00 4.80 9.31
CA GLY A 18 -36.49 4.69 10.67
C GLY A 18 -35.42 4.72 11.70
N THR A 19 -35.79 4.52 12.96
CA THR A 19 -34.87 4.41 14.09
C THR A 19 -34.91 2.99 14.62
N TYR A 20 -33.78 2.30 14.54
CA TYR A 20 -33.60 0.94 15.01
C TYR A 20 -32.83 0.95 16.32
N LYS A 21 -33.29 0.15 17.27
CA LYS A 21 -32.63 0.01 18.57
C LYS A 21 -32.15 -1.42 18.78
N ALA A 22 -30.97 -1.55 19.33
CA ALA A 22 -30.41 -2.83 19.70
C ALA A 22 -29.65 -2.71 21.04
N THR A 23 -29.53 -3.81 21.76
CA THR A 23 -28.71 -3.86 22.97
C THR A 23 -27.43 -4.63 22.68
N PHE A 24 -26.31 -3.96 22.86
CA PHE A 24 -24.99 -4.59 22.88
C PHE A 24 -24.69 -5.11 24.27
N SER A 25 -24.28 -6.37 24.38
CA SER A 25 -23.86 -6.99 25.63
C SER A 25 -22.43 -7.47 25.54
N LEU A 26 -21.58 -7.00 26.43
CA LEU A 26 -20.20 -7.45 26.58
C LEU A 26 -20.08 -8.25 27.87
N LYS A 27 -19.69 -9.52 27.75
CA LYS A 27 -19.36 -10.38 28.88
C LYS A 27 -17.87 -10.69 28.87
N GLY A 28 -17.27 -10.67 30.04
CA GLY A 28 -15.83 -10.92 30.16
C GLY A 28 -15.42 -11.31 31.59
N LYS A 29 -14.11 -11.55 31.73
CA LYS A 29 -13.48 -11.80 33.04
C LYS A 29 -12.34 -10.80 33.25
N MET A 30 -12.22 -10.31 34.45
CA MET A 30 -11.10 -9.50 34.91
C MET A 30 -10.57 -10.17 36.20
N GLY A 31 -9.46 -10.88 36.08
CA GLY A 31 -8.99 -11.80 37.09
C GLY A 31 -10.03 -12.92 37.32
N ASN A 32 -10.48 -13.11 38.58
CA ASN A 32 -11.50 -14.10 38.92
C ASN A 32 -12.94 -13.55 38.88
N GLN A 33 -13.13 -12.28 38.58
CA GLN A 33 -14.44 -11.66 38.50
C GLN A 33 -14.99 -11.66 37.10
N THR A 34 -16.23 -12.10 36.93
CA THR A 34 -16.99 -11.96 35.68
C THR A 34 -17.73 -10.63 35.69
N PHE A 35 -17.81 -10.00 34.52
CA PHE A 35 -18.63 -8.80 34.32
C PHE A 35 -19.53 -8.93 33.10
N GLU A 36 -20.63 -8.22 33.12
CA GLU A 36 -21.51 -8.01 31.98
C GLU A 36 -21.82 -6.51 31.87
N LEU A 37 -21.55 -5.95 30.71
CA LEU A 37 -21.91 -4.58 30.34
C LEU A 37 -22.98 -4.63 29.27
N LYS A 38 -24.06 -3.88 29.48
CA LYS A 38 -25.13 -3.72 28.47
C LYS A 38 -25.19 -2.26 28.05
N LYS A 39 -25.26 -2.03 26.75
CA LYS A 39 -25.41 -0.70 26.17
C LYS A 39 -26.48 -0.72 25.09
N GLU A 40 -27.49 0.12 25.22
CA GLU A 40 -28.41 0.39 24.12
C GLU A 40 -27.71 1.22 23.06
N ILE A 41 -27.83 0.81 21.82
CA ILE A 41 -27.42 1.55 20.63
C ILE A 41 -28.65 1.88 19.79
N SER A 42 -28.63 3.04 19.15
CA SER A 42 -29.70 3.49 18.26
C SER A 42 -29.11 3.90 16.93
N VAL A 43 -29.62 3.32 15.85
CA VAL A 43 -29.21 3.60 14.48
C VAL A 43 -30.38 4.26 13.77
N LYS A 44 -30.19 5.49 13.27
CA LYS A 44 -31.19 6.18 12.46
C LYS A 44 -30.85 5.96 10.98
N VAL A 45 -31.75 5.29 10.27
CA VAL A 45 -31.66 5.05 8.85
C VAL A 45 -32.46 6.15 8.13
N TYR A 46 -31.82 6.85 7.21
CA TYR A 46 -32.42 7.88 6.38
C TYR A 46 -32.95 7.29 5.06
N PRO A 47 -33.96 7.87 4.41
CA PRO A 47 -34.48 7.41 3.13
C PRO A 47 -33.56 7.82 1.97
N ILE A 48 -32.30 7.57 2.11
CA ILE A 48 -31.24 7.94 1.16
C ILE A 48 -30.26 6.78 1.06
N VAL A 49 -30.00 6.32 -0.14
CA VAL A 49 -28.87 5.43 -0.42
C VAL A 49 -27.71 6.30 -0.90
N MET A 50 -26.62 6.31 -0.16
CA MET A 50 -25.44 7.04 -0.58
C MET A 50 -24.80 6.32 -1.78
N PRO A 51 -24.54 7.03 -2.90
CA PRO A 51 -23.76 6.46 -3.98
C PRO A 51 -22.33 6.15 -3.50
N GLN A 52 -21.63 5.29 -4.22
CA GLN A 52 -20.20 5.10 -3.98
C GLN A 52 -19.50 6.46 -4.14
N PRO A 53 -18.64 6.85 -3.20
CA PRO A 53 -17.96 8.13 -3.28
C PRO A 53 -17.03 8.18 -4.51
N ASP A 54 -17.10 9.28 -5.24
CA ASP A 54 -16.19 9.56 -6.36
C ASP A 54 -14.92 10.27 -5.88
N LEU A 55 -14.50 9.97 -4.68
CA LEU A 55 -13.26 10.45 -4.08
C LEU A 55 -12.16 9.41 -4.24
N TRP A 56 -10.94 9.87 -4.34
CA TRP A 56 -9.77 9.05 -4.16
C TRP A 56 -9.45 8.96 -2.67
N VAL A 57 -9.57 7.75 -2.14
CA VAL A 57 -9.35 7.46 -0.72
C VAL A 57 -8.16 6.53 -0.60
N THR A 58 -7.08 7.05 -0.05
CA THR A 58 -5.86 6.30 0.21
C THR A 58 -5.67 6.08 1.71
N ASN A 59 -5.22 4.88 2.07
CA ASN A 59 -4.75 4.53 3.39
C ASN A 59 -3.44 3.77 3.21
N TRP A 60 -2.35 4.34 3.66
CA TRP A 60 -1.05 3.73 3.46
C TRP A 60 -0.82 2.59 4.44
N PHE A 61 -0.48 1.45 3.89
CA PHE A 61 -0.02 0.27 4.62
C PHE A 61 1.06 -0.45 3.80
N GLY A 62 1.93 -1.18 4.47
CA GLY A 62 2.99 -1.91 3.77
C GLY A 62 2.54 -3.31 3.41
N THR A 63 2.84 -3.72 2.18
CA THR A 63 2.59 -5.06 1.65
C THR A 63 3.85 -5.89 1.51
N SER A 64 5.04 -5.34 1.79
CA SER A 64 6.26 -6.15 1.81
C SER A 64 6.15 -7.28 2.84
N PRO A 65 6.76 -8.45 2.59
CA PRO A 65 6.69 -9.59 3.50
C PRO A 65 7.04 -9.26 4.95
N ASP A 66 8.05 -8.42 5.17
CA ASP A 66 8.47 -8.00 6.52
C ASP A 66 7.39 -7.21 7.27
N LYS A 67 6.57 -6.44 6.54
CA LYS A 67 5.49 -5.65 7.13
C LYS A 67 4.24 -6.48 7.40
N MET A 68 4.04 -7.58 6.67
CA MET A 68 2.87 -8.45 6.84
C MET A 68 2.80 -9.11 8.21
N LYS A 69 3.93 -9.29 8.91
CA LYS A 69 3.93 -9.78 10.30
C LYS A 69 3.10 -8.93 11.27
N ILE A 70 2.93 -7.65 11.00
CA ILE A 70 2.09 -6.75 11.82
C ILE A 70 0.64 -7.25 11.82
N PHE A 71 0.15 -7.68 10.66
CA PHE A 71 -1.20 -8.21 10.50
C PHE A 71 -1.32 -9.68 10.94
N ASN A 72 -0.19 -10.40 11.08
CA ASN A 72 -0.12 -11.79 11.54
C ASN A 72 0.18 -11.92 13.05
N GLY A 73 -0.23 -10.94 13.86
CA GLY A 73 0.00 -10.98 15.32
C GLY A 73 1.48 -11.00 15.72
N GLY A 74 2.36 -10.39 14.91
CA GLY A 74 3.80 -10.32 15.13
C GLY A 74 4.61 -11.54 14.68
N LYS A 75 3.95 -12.56 14.09
CA LYS A 75 4.63 -13.75 13.57
C LYS A 75 5.13 -13.50 12.15
N GLU A 76 6.31 -14.03 11.84
CA GLU A 76 6.86 -13.98 10.49
C GLU A 76 5.93 -14.66 9.47
N VAL A 77 5.91 -14.10 8.26
CA VAL A 77 5.15 -14.62 7.13
C VAL A 77 6.16 -14.97 6.04
N GLU A 78 6.11 -16.21 5.56
CA GLU A 78 6.97 -16.63 4.44
C GLU A 78 6.63 -15.80 3.20
N PRO A 79 7.64 -15.12 2.60
CA PRO A 79 7.43 -14.24 1.46
C PRO A 79 6.69 -14.93 0.31
N TYR A 80 5.61 -14.31 -0.13
CA TYR A 80 4.80 -14.74 -1.29
C TYR A 80 4.23 -16.17 -1.19
N SER A 81 4.15 -16.73 0.03
CA SER A 81 3.44 -17.99 0.32
C SER A 81 1.92 -17.83 0.14
N ASP A 82 1.19 -18.95 0.18
CA ASP A 82 -0.27 -18.92 0.12
C ASP A 82 -0.85 -18.08 1.27
N VAL A 83 -0.32 -18.23 2.48
CA VAL A 83 -0.70 -17.41 3.66
C VAL A 83 -0.47 -15.92 3.39
N TYR A 84 0.66 -15.55 2.79
CA TYR A 84 0.92 -14.15 2.43
C TYR A 84 -0.15 -13.62 1.45
N TRP A 85 -0.50 -14.40 0.43
CA TRP A 85 -1.50 -13.98 -0.56
C TRP A 85 -2.92 -13.93 0.01
N GLU A 86 -3.28 -14.83 0.92
CA GLU A 86 -4.53 -14.77 1.67
C GLU A 86 -4.62 -13.48 2.49
N MET A 87 -3.55 -13.09 3.17
CA MET A 87 -3.50 -11.83 3.92
C MET A 87 -3.63 -10.59 3.01
N VAL A 88 -3.02 -10.63 1.82
CA VAL A 88 -3.19 -9.55 0.82
C VAL A 88 -4.66 -9.45 0.39
N GLN A 89 -5.34 -10.58 0.18
CA GLN A 89 -6.77 -10.59 -0.14
C GLN A 89 -7.61 -10.00 1.00
N GLU A 90 -7.31 -10.36 2.25
CA GLU A 90 -8.00 -9.78 3.42
C GLU A 90 -7.82 -8.25 3.51
N LEU A 91 -6.62 -7.73 3.17
CA LEU A 91 -6.38 -6.29 3.10
C LEU A 91 -7.23 -5.63 2.00
N ALA A 92 -7.34 -6.25 0.83
CA ALA A 92 -8.17 -5.75 -0.27
C ALA A 92 -9.65 -5.72 0.13
N ASP A 93 -10.14 -6.75 0.82
CA ASP A 93 -11.51 -6.79 1.33
C ASP A 93 -11.76 -5.71 2.39
N LYS A 94 -10.78 -5.45 3.28
CA LYS A 94 -10.86 -4.34 4.25
C LYS A 94 -10.84 -2.97 3.58
N MET A 95 -10.07 -2.78 2.52
CA MET A 95 -10.11 -1.55 1.74
C MET A 95 -11.51 -1.30 1.17
N LYS A 96 -12.18 -2.34 0.67
CA LYS A 96 -13.56 -2.24 0.17
C LYS A 96 -14.53 -1.82 1.28
N GLU A 97 -14.43 -2.41 2.47
CA GLU A 97 -15.24 -2.02 3.63
C GLU A 97 -15.02 -0.56 4.04
N CYS A 98 -13.81 -0.04 3.88
CA CYS A 98 -13.42 1.33 4.22
C CYS A 98 -13.57 2.33 3.07
N TYR A 99 -14.12 1.91 1.92
CA TYR A 99 -14.21 2.72 0.70
C TYR A 99 -12.87 3.24 0.17
N SER A 100 -11.76 2.61 0.56
CA SER A 100 -10.44 2.91 -0.02
C SER A 100 -10.36 2.41 -1.46
N ASN A 101 -9.76 3.20 -2.34
CA ASN A 101 -9.67 2.89 -3.77
C ASN A 101 -8.35 3.35 -4.41
N VAL A 102 -7.41 3.77 -3.59
CA VAL A 102 -6.03 4.11 -3.96
C VAL A 102 -5.07 3.27 -3.14
N ILE A 103 -4.11 2.65 -3.79
CA ILE A 103 -3.18 1.72 -3.17
C ILE A 103 -1.76 2.23 -3.31
N LEU A 104 -1.04 2.31 -2.19
CA LEU A 104 0.41 2.50 -2.18
C LEU A 104 1.09 1.14 -2.32
N LEU A 105 1.70 0.90 -3.48
CA LEU A 105 2.40 -0.34 -3.78
C LEU A 105 3.75 -0.03 -4.45
N SER A 106 4.84 -0.39 -3.78
CA SER A 106 6.18 -0.16 -4.32
C SER A 106 6.55 -1.20 -5.37
N PRO A 107 6.71 -0.82 -6.66
CA PRO A 107 7.20 -1.77 -7.65
C PRO A 107 8.58 -2.34 -7.27
N LEU A 108 9.48 -1.53 -6.71
CA LEU A 108 10.83 -1.97 -6.33
C LEU A 108 10.84 -3.11 -5.30
N GLU A 109 9.81 -3.18 -4.44
CA GLU A 109 9.68 -4.26 -3.46
C GLU A 109 9.22 -5.58 -4.10
N HIS A 110 8.39 -5.52 -5.15
CA HIS A 110 7.67 -6.69 -5.69
C HIS A 110 8.16 -7.19 -7.04
N ILE A 111 8.95 -6.39 -7.80
CA ILE A 111 9.55 -6.89 -9.05
C ILE A 111 10.73 -7.80 -8.75
N GLU A 112 10.97 -8.75 -9.65
CA GLU A 112 12.24 -9.45 -9.77
C GLU A 112 13.00 -8.91 -11.00
N PHE A 113 14.30 -9.13 -11.06
CA PHE A 113 15.10 -8.67 -12.20
C PHE A 113 16.37 -9.50 -12.36
N GLU A 114 16.87 -9.51 -13.58
CA GLU A 114 18.21 -9.97 -13.90
C GLU A 114 19.02 -8.79 -14.44
N GLU A 115 20.29 -8.71 -14.10
CA GLU A 115 21.21 -7.73 -14.67
C GLU A 115 22.38 -8.49 -15.31
N LYS A 116 22.60 -8.22 -16.60
CA LYS A 116 23.70 -8.78 -17.37
C LYS A 116 24.35 -7.69 -18.19
N ASP A 117 25.62 -7.45 -17.96
CA ASP A 117 26.44 -6.48 -18.69
C ASP A 117 25.78 -5.07 -18.76
N GLY A 118 25.19 -4.63 -17.62
CA GLY A 118 24.51 -3.35 -17.48
C GLY A 118 23.08 -3.31 -18.06
N THR A 119 22.58 -4.40 -18.63
CA THR A 119 21.23 -4.51 -19.14
C THR A 119 20.33 -5.21 -18.11
N TYR A 120 19.17 -4.62 -17.82
CA TYR A 120 18.18 -5.15 -16.90
C TYR A 120 17.02 -5.80 -17.66
N THR A 121 16.60 -6.97 -17.17
CA THR A 121 15.34 -7.62 -17.54
C THR A 121 14.46 -7.69 -16.30
N PHE A 122 13.21 -7.23 -16.39
CA PHE A 122 12.30 -7.14 -15.25
C PHE A 122 11.21 -8.20 -15.35
N ASP A 123 10.91 -8.84 -14.21
CA ASP A 123 9.75 -9.74 -14.02
C ASP A 123 8.75 -9.07 -13.10
N TYR A 124 7.57 -8.80 -13.63
CA TYR A 124 6.46 -8.14 -12.93
C TYR A 124 5.46 -9.12 -12.30
N SER A 125 5.66 -10.44 -12.41
CA SER A 125 4.68 -11.47 -12.02
C SER A 125 4.15 -11.30 -10.60
N ARG A 126 5.01 -10.98 -9.63
CA ARG A 126 4.59 -10.75 -8.24
C ARG A 126 3.86 -9.43 -8.07
N PHE A 127 4.32 -8.39 -8.77
CA PHE A 127 3.69 -7.08 -8.79
C PHE A 127 2.30 -7.15 -9.41
N ASP A 128 2.16 -7.85 -10.53
CA ASP A 128 0.88 -8.10 -11.20
C ASP A 128 -0.09 -8.87 -10.32
N LYS A 129 0.37 -9.92 -9.65
CA LYS A 129 -0.48 -10.68 -8.71
C LYS A 129 -1.01 -9.79 -7.58
N MET A 130 -0.21 -8.83 -7.09
CA MET A 130 -0.69 -7.82 -6.14
C MET A 130 -1.79 -6.96 -6.74
N ILE A 131 -1.52 -6.35 -7.90
CA ILE A 131 -2.48 -5.49 -8.62
C ILE A 131 -3.79 -6.25 -8.87
N ASP A 132 -3.70 -7.49 -9.37
CA ASP A 132 -4.85 -8.32 -9.68
C ASP A 132 -5.75 -8.59 -8.47
N ILE A 133 -5.18 -8.80 -7.28
CA ILE A 133 -5.97 -9.02 -6.07
C ILE A 133 -6.81 -7.77 -5.75
N PHE A 134 -6.19 -6.59 -5.74
CA PHE A 134 -6.88 -5.34 -5.45
C PHE A 134 -7.85 -4.94 -6.57
N HIS A 135 -7.49 -5.20 -7.82
CA HIS A 135 -8.36 -4.95 -8.98
C HIS A 135 -9.63 -5.81 -8.91
N ARG A 136 -9.50 -7.12 -8.68
CA ARG A 136 -10.65 -8.03 -8.53
C ARG A 136 -11.53 -7.69 -7.32
N ALA A 137 -10.95 -7.17 -6.24
CA ALA A 137 -11.72 -6.67 -5.10
C ALA A 137 -12.52 -5.39 -5.42
N GLY A 138 -12.21 -4.72 -6.54
CA GLY A 138 -12.88 -3.48 -6.98
C GLY A 138 -12.41 -2.25 -6.22
N VAL A 139 -11.19 -2.27 -5.69
CA VAL A 139 -10.63 -1.19 -4.85
C VAL A 139 -9.43 -0.48 -5.49
N LEU A 140 -9.20 -0.70 -6.78
CA LEU A 140 -8.07 -0.11 -7.49
C LEU A 140 -8.53 0.87 -8.58
N LYS A 141 -8.68 2.15 -8.23
CA LYS A 141 -8.83 3.26 -9.18
C LYS A 141 -7.49 3.90 -9.52
N MET A 142 -6.59 3.95 -8.56
CA MET A 142 -5.26 4.52 -8.71
C MET A 142 -4.23 3.71 -7.95
N LEU A 143 -3.07 3.55 -8.55
CA LEU A 143 -1.88 2.93 -7.99
C LEU A 143 -0.85 4.02 -7.69
N GLU A 144 -0.56 4.22 -6.41
CA GLU A 144 0.55 5.04 -5.95
C GLU A 144 1.79 4.16 -5.88
N GLY A 145 2.79 4.43 -6.72
CA GLY A 145 4.11 3.80 -6.60
C GLY A 145 4.78 4.23 -5.30
N GLY A 146 5.43 3.30 -4.61
CA GLY A 146 6.18 3.61 -3.40
C GLY A 146 7.32 4.60 -3.65
N HIS A 147 7.87 5.17 -2.58
CA HIS A 147 9.00 6.09 -2.67
C HIS A 147 10.21 5.42 -3.33
N ILE A 148 10.71 6.02 -4.39
CA ILE A 148 11.93 5.52 -5.08
C ILE A 148 13.21 6.10 -4.50
N ALA A 149 13.10 7.08 -3.61
CA ALA A 149 14.24 7.68 -2.92
C ALA A 149 13.93 7.88 -1.43
N GLY A 150 14.98 7.92 -0.63
CA GLY A 150 14.90 8.20 0.81
C GLY A 150 16.02 9.11 1.25
N ARG A 151 15.90 9.66 2.47
CA ARG A 151 16.96 10.43 3.11
C ARG A 151 18.15 9.54 3.45
N THR A 152 19.35 10.08 3.33
CA THR A 152 20.59 9.37 3.68
C THR A 152 20.90 9.39 5.18
N GLY A 153 20.18 10.19 5.95
CA GLY A 153 20.41 10.36 7.38
C GLY A 153 19.20 11.03 8.07
N ASP A 154 19.43 12.15 8.72
CA ASP A 154 18.40 12.88 9.43
C ASP A 154 17.41 13.59 8.49
N TRP A 155 16.52 14.38 9.09
CA TRP A 155 15.44 15.06 8.38
C TRP A 155 15.92 16.10 7.33
N SER A 156 17.09 16.69 7.54
CA SER A 156 17.72 17.65 6.63
C SER A 156 18.57 17.01 5.53
N SER A 157 18.85 15.71 5.64
CA SER A 157 19.71 14.97 4.70
C SER A 157 19.12 14.94 3.29
N GLN A 158 20.02 14.88 2.30
CA GLN A 158 19.64 14.80 0.90
C GLN A 158 18.94 13.47 0.57
N PHE A 159 18.07 13.50 -0.42
CA PHE A 159 17.45 12.30 -0.98
C PHE A 159 18.39 11.62 -1.97
N THR A 160 18.43 10.29 -1.89
CA THR A 160 19.09 9.46 -2.89
C THR A 160 18.18 8.30 -3.29
N PRO A 161 18.13 7.94 -4.58
CA PRO A 161 17.29 6.85 -5.04
C PRO A 161 17.74 5.49 -4.55
N TYR A 162 16.77 4.59 -4.41
CA TYR A 162 16.99 3.18 -4.13
C TYR A 162 17.19 2.42 -5.43
N VAL A 163 18.23 1.62 -5.50
CA VAL A 163 18.45 0.67 -6.60
C VAL A 163 18.42 -0.74 -6.01
N PRO A 164 17.58 -1.64 -6.51
CA PRO A 164 17.57 -3.00 -6.02
C PRO A 164 18.84 -3.75 -6.42
N ARG A 165 19.37 -4.55 -5.52
CA ARG A 165 20.55 -5.40 -5.70
C ARG A 165 20.33 -6.74 -5.03
N TYR A 166 20.91 -7.79 -5.60
CA TYR A 166 20.97 -9.09 -4.94
C TYR A 166 22.27 -9.23 -4.16
N GLU A 167 22.17 -9.46 -2.86
CA GLU A 167 23.27 -9.79 -1.97
C GLU A 167 22.98 -11.12 -1.29
N ASN A 168 23.83 -12.11 -1.53
CA ASN A 168 23.67 -13.48 -1.01
C ASN A 168 22.28 -14.07 -1.34
N GLY A 169 21.79 -13.85 -2.56
CA GLY A 169 20.50 -14.33 -3.03
C GLY A 169 19.27 -13.58 -2.47
N LYS A 170 19.48 -12.53 -1.68
CA LYS A 170 18.40 -11.69 -1.14
C LYS A 170 18.39 -10.33 -1.82
N LYS A 171 17.21 -9.90 -2.26
CA LYS A 171 17.02 -8.57 -2.82
C LYS A 171 17.09 -7.53 -1.69
N LYS A 172 17.85 -6.48 -1.90
CA LYS A 172 17.96 -5.31 -1.05
C LYS A 172 17.82 -4.03 -1.85
N LEU A 173 17.29 -3.00 -1.24
CA LEU A 173 17.26 -1.66 -1.79
C LEU A 173 18.45 -0.88 -1.26
N VAL A 174 19.38 -0.50 -2.13
CA VAL A 174 20.61 0.22 -1.80
C VAL A 174 20.51 1.65 -2.32
N GLN A 175 20.86 2.62 -1.50
CA GLN A 175 20.84 4.03 -1.89
C GLN A 175 22.11 4.41 -2.66
N TYR A 176 21.94 5.09 -3.80
CA TYR A 176 23.01 5.63 -4.62
C TYR A 176 22.73 7.09 -4.96
N PRO A 177 23.75 7.97 -5.08
CA PRO A 177 23.54 9.31 -5.65
C PRO A 177 22.85 9.22 -7.01
N MET A 178 21.94 10.16 -7.31
CA MET A 178 21.16 10.12 -8.56
C MET A 178 22.06 10.15 -9.80
N GLU A 179 23.16 10.87 -9.74
CA GLU A 179 24.16 10.99 -10.82
C GLU A 179 25.10 9.79 -10.94
N SER A 180 25.04 8.82 -10.04
CA SER A 180 25.85 7.62 -10.11
C SER A 180 25.47 6.76 -11.30
N GLU A 181 26.45 6.03 -11.84
CA GLU A 181 26.22 5.10 -12.94
C GLU A 181 25.13 4.05 -12.58
N GLN A 182 25.16 3.55 -11.34
CA GLN A 182 24.22 2.56 -10.84
C GLN A 182 22.77 3.07 -10.87
N ALA A 183 22.53 4.28 -10.35
CA ALA A 183 21.18 4.85 -10.34
C ALA A 183 20.73 5.24 -11.76
N VAL A 184 21.58 5.91 -12.52
CA VAL A 184 21.27 6.35 -13.90
C VAL A 184 20.95 5.15 -14.78
N ASN A 185 21.79 4.09 -14.76
CA ASN A 185 21.60 2.92 -15.60
C ASN A 185 20.32 2.16 -15.23
N PHE A 186 20.06 1.98 -13.93
CA PHE A 186 18.84 1.30 -13.47
C PHE A 186 17.59 2.07 -13.90
N TYR A 187 17.45 3.34 -13.51
CA TYR A 187 16.21 4.10 -13.71
C TYR A 187 15.94 4.44 -15.18
N ARG A 188 16.95 4.57 -16.03
CA ARG A 188 16.76 4.71 -17.50
C ARG A 188 16.10 3.50 -18.14
N GLN A 189 16.25 2.32 -17.55
CA GLN A 189 15.65 1.09 -18.05
C GLN A 189 14.36 0.75 -17.30
N PHE A 190 14.35 0.94 -15.97
CA PHE A 190 13.21 0.60 -15.13
C PHE A 190 11.96 1.45 -15.41
N ILE A 191 12.10 2.78 -15.45
CA ILE A 191 10.92 3.66 -15.59
C ILE A 191 10.20 3.45 -16.94
N PRO A 192 10.86 3.42 -18.10
CA PRO A 192 10.18 3.11 -19.36
C PRO A 192 9.56 1.73 -19.39
N SER A 193 10.26 0.71 -18.82
CA SER A 193 9.75 -0.66 -18.76
C SER A 193 8.48 -0.74 -17.92
N LEU A 194 8.50 -0.15 -16.71
CA LEU A 194 7.32 -0.10 -15.84
C LEU A 194 6.15 0.65 -16.49
N ALA A 195 6.41 1.80 -17.11
CA ALA A 195 5.38 2.59 -17.76
C ALA A 195 4.73 1.84 -18.93
N ALA A 196 5.54 1.16 -19.74
CA ALA A 196 5.04 0.33 -20.85
C ALA A 196 4.21 -0.85 -20.33
N HIS A 197 4.71 -1.56 -19.31
CA HIS A 197 4.03 -2.68 -18.68
C HIS A 197 2.67 -2.28 -18.11
N LEU A 198 2.61 -1.23 -17.30
CA LEU A 198 1.35 -0.75 -16.72
C LEU A 198 0.35 -0.29 -17.77
N LYS A 199 0.82 0.38 -18.81
CA LYS A 199 -0.04 0.82 -19.92
C LYS A 199 -0.63 -0.35 -20.70
N GLU A 200 0.11 -1.43 -20.87
CA GLU A 200 -0.34 -2.63 -21.56
C GLU A 200 -1.28 -3.49 -20.70
N ALA A 201 -0.87 -3.76 -19.46
CA ALA A 201 -1.58 -4.69 -18.58
C ALA A 201 -2.79 -4.04 -17.85
N TYR A 202 -2.69 -2.76 -17.51
CA TYR A 202 -3.68 -2.06 -16.66
C TYR A 202 -4.03 -0.65 -17.23
N PRO A 203 -4.49 -0.53 -18.47
CA PRO A 203 -4.69 0.75 -19.16
C PRO A 203 -5.72 1.68 -18.47
N GLU A 204 -6.63 1.13 -17.68
CA GLU A 204 -7.65 1.87 -16.93
C GLU A 204 -7.19 2.36 -15.54
N VAL A 205 -6.04 1.87 -15.05
CA VAL A 205 -5.51 2.21 -13.72
C VAL A 205 -4.62 3.44 -13.82
N LEU A 206 -4.96 4.49 -13.09
CA LEU A 206 -4.08 5.65 -12.97
C LEU A 206 -2.83 5.27 -12.16
N TYR A 207 -1.68 5.69 -12.61
CA TYR A 207 -0.43 5.49 -11.89
C TYR A 207 0.24 6.82 -11.53
N ALA A 208 0.66 6.96 -10.27
CA ALA A 208 1.47 8.07 -9.79
C ALA A 208 2.69 7.56 -9.03
N GLN A 209 3.90 7.92 -9.49
CA GLN A 209 5.14 7.54 -8.83
C GLN A 209 5.54 8.56 -7.77
N HIS A 210 5.62 8.13 -6.52
CA HIS A 210 6.24 8.91 -5.45
C HIS A 210 7.76 8.95 -5.61
N ILE A 211 8.33 10.14 -5.49
CA ILE A 211 9.79 10.32 -5.53
C ILE A 211 10.37 10.05 -4.14
N ALA A 212 9.95 10.83 -3.15
CA ALA A 212 10.38 10.74 -1.77
C ALA A 212 9.36 11.43 -0.87
N ASP A 213 9.49 11.24 0.44
CA ASP A 213 8.57 11.77 1.43
C ASP A 213 8.99 13.14 1.96
N GLU A 214 8.03 14.06 2.04
CA GLU A 214 8.08 15.36 2.73
C GLU A 214 9.39 16.16 2.51
N PRO A 215 9.69 16.62 1.27
CA PRO A 215 10.88 17.42 1.01
C PRO A 215 10.82 18.77 1.75
N THR A 216 11.94 19.16 2.36
CA THR A 216 12.12 20.43 3.08
C THR A 216 12.99 21.40 2.27
N SER A 217 13.18 22.64 2.76
CA SER A 217 14.10 23.60 2.15
C SER A 217 15.53 23.08 2.01
N ASP A 218 15.95 22.20 2.91
CA ASP A 218 17.32 21.71 2.98
C ASP A 218 17.63 20.64 1.91
N ASN A 219 16.61 19.85 1.52
CA ASN A 219 16.76 18.71 0.60
C ASN A 219 15.93 18.79 -0.68
N ILE A 220 15.19 19.88 -0.89
CA ILE A 220 14.34 20.06 -2.09
C ILE A 220 15.15 19.96 -3.40
N LYS A 221 16.42 20.35 -3.40
CA LYS A 221 17.26 20.29 -4.60
C LYS A 221 17.49 18.85 -5.07
N SER A 222 17.80 17.95 -4.16
CA SER A 222 17.96 16.51 -4.49
C SER A 222 16.63 15.89 -4.91
N TYR A 223 15.53 16.23 -4.23
CA TYR A 223 14.19 15.81 -4.62
C TYR A 223 13.88 16.20 -6.08
N VAL A 224 14.06 17.49 -6.41
CA VAL A 224 13.77 18.03 -7.76
C VAL A 224 14.68 17.40 -8.82
N ALA A 225 15.95 17.12 -8.49
CA ALA A 225 16.88 16.46 -9.42
C ALA A 225 16.38 15.05 -9.77
N ILE A 226 15.99 14.25 -8.79
CA ILE A 226 15.44 12.90 -8.99
C ILE A 226 14.12 12.99 -9.78
N ALA A 227 13.20 13.88 -9.38
CA ALA A 227 11.91 14.04 -10.03
C ALA A 227 12.05 14.41 -11.51
N ARG A 228 12.96 15.33 -11.84
CA ARG A 228 13.25 15.71 -13.22
C ARG A 228 13.84 14.57 -14.03
N PHE A 229 14.77 13.83 -13.44
CA PHE A 229 15.36 12.67 -14.08
C PHE A 229 14.28 11.62 -14.42
N VAL A 230 13.45 11.25 -13.46
CA VAL A 230 12.36 10.27 -13.64
C VAL A 230 11.39 10.75 -14.73
N LYS A 231 10.97 12.03 -14.67
CA LYS A 231 10.06 12.60 -15.68
C LYS A 231 10.63 12.57 -17.10
N GLN A 232 11.94 12.61 -17.27
CA GLN A 232 12.59 12.52 -18.58
C GLN A 232 12.58 11.09 -19.18
N GLN A 233 12.27 10.08 -18.35
CA GLN A 233 12.22 8.68 -18.79
C GLN A 233 10.78 8.25 -19.19
N CYS A 234 9.76 9.07 -18.96
CA CYS A 234 8.36 8.78 -19.29
C CYS A 234 7.96 9.28 -20.67
#